data_c8ba462221251f10a76b8fb000b0208c
#
_entry.id   c8ba462221251f10a76b8fb000b0208c
#
_cell.length_a   1.000
_cell.length_b   1.000
_cell.length_c   1.000
_cell.angle_alpha   90.00
_cell.angle_beta   90.00
_cell.angle_gamma   90.00
#
_symmetry.space_group_name_H-M   'P 1'
#
loop_
_entity.id
_entity.type
_entity.pdbx_description
1 polymer ?
#
loop_
_entity_poly.entity_id
_entity_poly.type
_entity_poly.pdbx_seq_one_letter_code
_entity_poly.pdbx_strand_id
1 'polypeptide(L)'
;IAHTYMAAEGIEKAAKAKDCAVKVETRGSGGAKNVLTSKEIEEADGIIVAADAQVPMDRFDGKKVIVCQVSDGISKAGELVDRVISGDVPVYHAANGAEVQESKGGRSSGSVGHQIYTQLMNGVSHMLPFVVGGGILIALAFLIDGLCVDMNALAKADRANFGTITPVAAQLKTIGGLAFGLMLPVLAGYIGEAIGDRPALAVGFVGGVIAANGKSGFLGALVAGFVSGYLILLLRKLCDKLPDCLLYTSPSPRDS
;
A
#
# COMPACT_ATOMS: atom_id res chain seq x y z
N ILE A 1 -8.29 -0.60 -4.55
CA ILE A 1 -9.60 -0.46 -3.87
C ILE A 1 -10.68 -1.23 -4.64
N ALA A 2 -10.87 -1.00 -5.96
CA ALA A 2 -11.90 -1.70 -6.74
C ALA A 2 -11.70 -3.23 -6.71
N HIS A 3 -10.49 -3.71 -6.97
CA HIS A 3 -10.17 -5.14 -6.95
C HIS A 3 -10.39 -5.78 -5.58
N THR A 4 -10.14 -5.06 -4.48
CA THR A 4 -10.40 -5.55 -3.12
C THR A 4 -11.89 -5.81 -2.90
N TYR A 5 -12.75 -4.89 -3.36
CA TYR A 5 -14.20 -5.08 -3.26
C TYR A 5 -14.71 -6.17 -4.20
N MET A 6 -14.14 -6.31 -5.41
CA MET A 6 -14.49 -7.39 -6.33
C MET A 6 -14.14 -8.77 -5.77
N ALA A 7 -12.96 -8.90 -5.15
CA ALA A 7 -12.57 -10.14 -4.47
C ALA A 7 -13.47 -10.46 -3.27
N ALA A 8 -13.78 -9.44 -2.44
CA ALA A 8 -14.71 -9.58 -1.32
C ALA A 8 -16.08 -10.07 -1.78
N GLU A 9 -16.67 -9.42 -2.78
CA GLU A 9 -17.97 -9.81 -3.35
C GLU A 9 -17.93 -11.20 -4.00
N GLY A 10 -16.84 -11.55 -4.69
CA GLY A 10 -16.65 -12.87 -5.27
C GLY A 10 -16.65 -13.98 -4.23
N ILE A 11 -15.88 -13.81 -3.15
CA ILE A 11 -15.81 -14.77 -2.05
C ILE A 11 -17.14 -14.86 -1.30
N GLU A 12 -17.82 -13.72 -1.05
CA GLU A 12 -19.13 -13.71 -0.40
C GLU A 12 -20.20 -14.43 -1.22
N LYS A 13 -20.24 -14.22 -2.54
CA LYS A 13 -21.14 -14.93 -3.44
C LYS A 13 -20.87 -16.42 -3.49
N ALA A 14 -19.58 -16.80 -3.56
CA ALA A 14 -19.19 -18.22 -3.59
C ALA A 14 -19.55 -18.93 -2.28
N ALA A 15 -19.32 -18.30 -1.12
CA ALA A 15 -19.68 -18.87 0.18
C ALA A 15 -21.20 -18.99 0.35
N LYS A 16 -21.97 -17.96 -0.02
CA LYS A 16 -23.44 -17.98 0.01
C LYS A 16 -24.02 -19.07 -0.89
N ALA A 17 -23.44 -19.29 -2.07
CA ALA A 17 -23.88 -20.34 -2.98
C ALA A 17 -23.69 -21.75 -2.40
N LYS A 18 -22.87 -21.90 -1.36
CA LYS A 18 -22.55 -23.15 -0.66
C LYS A 18 -23.12 -23.20 0.75
N ASP A 19 -24.04 -22.28 1.06
CA ASP A 19 -24.71 -22.16 2.36
C ASP A 19 -23.75 -21.98 3.55
N CYS A 20 -22.60 -21.33 3.30
CA CYS A 20 -21.58 -21.05 4.29
C CYS A 20 -21.70 -19.62 4.81
N ALA A 21 -21.62 -19.45 6.12
CA ALA A 21 -21.50 -18.13 6.74
C ALA A 21 -20.11 -17.55 6.45
N VAL A 22 -20.06 -16.31 5.97
CA VAL A 22 -18.81 -15.62 5.66
C VAL A 22 -18.84 -14.19 6.17
N LYS A 23 -17.73 -13.75 6.75
CA LYS A 23 -17.47 -12.35 7.06
C LYS A 23 -16.20 -11.91 6.39
N VAL A 24 -16.24 -10.80 5.67
CA VAL A 24 -15.10 -10.29 4.92
C VAL A 24 -14.61 -8.98 5.53
N GLU A 25 -13.35 -8.96 5.91
CA GLU A 25 -12.59 -7.76 6.25
C GLU A 25 -11.92 -7.23 4.99
N THR A 26 -12.10 -5.96 4.68
CA THR A 26 -11.38 -5.31 3.57
C THR A 26 -10.39 -4.30 4.10
N ARG A 27 -9.18 -4.30 3.55
CA ARG A 27 -8.12 -3.35 3.85
C ARG A 27 -7.70 -2.60 2.60
N GLY A 28 -7.62 -1.30 2.69
CA GLY A 28 -7.23 -0.45 1.57
C GLY A 28 -6.67 0.89 2.06
N SER A 29 -6.44 1.83 1.16
CA SER A 29 -5.92 3.17 1.47
C SER A 29 -6.80 3.97 2.46
N GLY A 30 -8.08 3.62 2.59
CA GLY A 30 -9.01 4.18 3.58
C GLY A 30 -9.03 3.47 4.94
N GLY A 31 -8.08 2.56 5.20
CA GLY A 31 -8.02 1.77 6.41
C GLY A 31 -8.76 0.43 6.31
N ALA A 32 -8.88 -0.26 7.46
CA ALA A 32 -9.59 -1.52 7.58
C ALA A 32 -11.08 -1.30 7.80
N LYS A 33 -11.93 -2.01 7.06
CA LYS A 33 -13.38 -2.02 7.24
C LYS A 33 -13.85 -3.41 7.62
N ASN A 34 -14.89 -3.49 8.44
CA ASN A 34 -15.52 -4.73 8.89
C ASN A 34 -14.50 -5.70 9.54
N VAL A 35 -13.67 -5.15 10.43
CA VAL A 35 -12.56 -5.86 11.06
C VAL A 35 -13.05 -7.12 11.77
N LEU A 36 -12.35 -8.23 11.57
CA LEU A 36 -12.61 -9.50 12.24
C LEU A 36 -12.17 -9.42 13.70
N THR A 37 -13.05 -9.76 14.61
CA THR A 37 -12.74 -9.87 16.05
C THR A 37 -11.99 -11.18 16.33
N SER A 38 -11.27 -11.22 17.46
CA SER A 38 -10.58 -12.44 17.89
C SER A 38 -11.53 -13.63 18.02
N LYS A 39 -12.75 -13.39 18.52
CA LYS A 39 -13.78 -14.42 18.65
C LYS A 39 -14.23 -14.98 17.30
N GLU A 40 -14.46 -14.12 16.30
CA GLU A 40 -14.85 -14.55 14.96
C GLU A 40 -13.71 -15.33 14.27
N ILE A 41 -12.46 -14.96 14.54
CA ILE A 41 -11.28 -15.70 14.06
C ILE A 41 -11.20 -17.07 14.75
N GLU A 42 -11.49 -17.16 16.04
CA GLU A 42 -11.52 -18.43 16.79
C GLU A 42 -12.63 -19.37 16.33
N GLU A 43 -13.80 -18.84 16.03
CA GLU A 43 -14.97 -19.62 15.58
C GLU A 43 -14.91 -20.01 14.09
N ALA A 44 -14.01 -19.41 13.31
CA ALA A 44 -13.87 -19.67 11.88
C ALA A 44 -13.26 -21.06 11.61
N ASP A 45 -13.88 -21.84 10.72
CA ASP A 45 -13.39 -23.13 10.22
C ASP A 45 -12.15 -22.96 9.32
N GLY A 46 -12.01 -21.83 8.66
CA GLY A 46 -10.85 -21.47 7.85
C GLY A 46 -10.87 -20.01 7.41
N ILE A 47 -9.72 -19.53 7.00
CA ILE A 47 -9.48 -18.12 6.66
C ILE A 47 -8.89 -18.03 5.26
N ILE A 48 -9.42 -17.13 4.45
CA ILE A 48 -8.88 -16.81 3.13
C ILE A 48 -8.31 -15.40 3.19
N VAL A 49 -7.01 -15.26 2.94
CA VAL A 49 -6.31 -13.98 2.84
C VAL A 49 -5.99 -13.72 1.37
N ALA A 50 -6.83 -12.93 0.71
CA ALA A 50 -6.64 -12.51 -0.68
C ALA A 50 -6.06 -11.08 -0.68
N ALA A 51 -4.74 -10.96 -0.70
CA ALA A 51 -4.07 -9.67 -0.58
C ALA A 51 -2.76 -9.64 -1.36
N ASP A 52 -2.51 -8.50 -2.04
CA ASP A 52 -1.23 -8.22 -2.70
C ASP A 52 -0.28 -7.41 -1.78
N ALA A 53 -0.79 -6.91 -0.66
CA ALA A 53 -0.03 -6.21 0.38
C ALA A 53 0.10 -7.07 1.64
N GLN A 54 1.10 -6.77 2.46
CA GLN A 54 1.28 -7.47 3.74
C GLN A 54 0.08 -7.26 4.66
N VAL A 55 -0.46 -8.36 5.16
CA VAL A 55 -1.54 -8.41 6.15
C VAL A 55 -0.95 -8.87 7.48
N PRO A 56 -1.33 -8.28 8.64
CA PRO A 56 -0.92 -8.79 9.95
C PRO A 56 -1.44 -10.22 10.14
N MET A 57 -0.54 -11.20 9.99
CA MET A 57 -0.86 -12.61 10.02
C MET A 57 -0.85 -13.22 11.43
N ASP A 58 -0.20 -12.55 12.39
CA ASP A 58 -0.02 -13.05 13.77
C ASP A 58 -1.35 -13.42 14.45
N ARG A 59 -2.42 -12.69 14.12
CA ARG A 59 -3.77 -12.92 14.64
C ARG A 59 -4.44 -14.21 14.15
N PHE A 60 -3.84 -14.88 13.16
CA PHE A 60 -4.34 -16.13 12.58
C PHE A 60 -3.53 -17.35 13.00
N ASP A 61 -2.67 -17.22 14.01
CA ASP A 61 -1.86 -18.32 14.52
C ASP A 61 -2.71 -19.53 14.93
N GLY A 62 -2.29 -20.73 14.52
CA GLY A 62 -3.02 -21.98 14.77
C GLY A 62 -4.29 -22.19 13.92
N LYS A 63 -4.61 -21.28 12.98
CA LYS A 63 -5.79 -21.39 12.10
C LYS A 63 -5.44 -21.95 10.73
N LYS A 64 -6.43 -22.57 10.08
CA LYS A 64 -6.32 -22.96 8.67
C LYS A 64 -6.40 -21.73 7.79
N VAL A 65 -5.32 -21.36 7.10
CA VAL A 65 -5.24 -20.14 6.31
C VAL A 65 -4.79 -20.43 4.88
N ILE A 66 -5.56 -19.93 3.91
CA ILE A 66 -5.15 -19.85 2.50
C ILE A 66 -4.68 -18.41 2.24
N VAL A 67 -3.45 -18.25 1.78
CA VAL A 67 -2.96 -16.95 1.30
C VAL A 67 -2.89 -16.98 -0.22
N CYS A 68 -3.49 -16.01 -0.87
CA CYS A 68 -3.52 -15.88 -2.32
C CYS A 68 -3.51 -14.41 -2.76
N GLN A 69 -3.32 -14.18 -4.05
CA GLN A 69 -3.40 -12.85 -4.62
C GLN A 69 -4.86 -12.37 -4.72
N VAL A 70 -5.07 -11.05 -4.77
CA VAL A 70 -6.42 -10.47 -4.96
C VAL A 70 -7.07 -10.96 -6.24
N SER A 71 -6.28 -11.16 -7.32
CA SER A 71 -6.74 -11.70 -8.60
C SER A 71 -7.32 -13.11 -8.50
N ASP A 72 -6.75 -13.97 -7.64
CA ASP A 72 -7.27 -15.31 -7.39
C ASP A 72 -8.56 -15.26 -6.57
N GLY A 73 -8.66 -14.33 -5.61
CA GLY A 73 -9.90 -14.04 -4.88
C GLY A 73 -11.05 -13.60 -5.78
N ILE A 74 -10.75 -12.98 -6.94
CA ILE A 74 -11.75 -12.61 -7.94
C ILE A 74 -12.10 -13.79 -8.84
N SER A 75 -11.09 -14.46 -9.42
CA SER A 75 -11.27 -15.45 -10.49
C SER A 75 -11.55 -16.87 -10.01
N LYS A 76 -11.06 -17.23 -8.80
CA LYS A 76 -11.11 -18.57 -8.23
C LYS A 76 -11.83 -18.63 -6.88
N ALA A 77 -12.70 -17.65 -6.60
CA ALA A 77 -13.42 -17.56 -5.33
C ALA A 77 -14.12 -18.87 -4.94
N GLY A 78 -14.77 -19.55 -5.89
CA GLY A 78 -15.44 -20.82 -5.66
C GLY A 78 -14.49 -21.95 -5.24
N GLU A 79 -13.34 -22.06 -5.90
CA GLU A 79 -12.31 -23.06 -5.60
C GLU A 79 -11.67 -22.81 -4.22
N LEU A 80 -11.42 -21.54 -3.87
CA LEU A 80 -10.88 -21.18 -2.56
C LEU A 80 -11.84 -21.55 -1.43
N VAL A 81 -13.14 -21.29 -1.60
CA VAL A 81 -14.17 -21.69 -0.63
C VAL A 81 -14.27 -23.22 -0.54
N ASP A 82 -14.20 -23.96 -1.65
CA ASP A 82 -14.21 -25.42 -1.65
C ASP A 82 -13.06 -26.02 -0.86
N ARG A 83 -11.86 -25.47 -1.03
CA ARG A 83 -10.67 -25.89 -0.30
C ARG A 83 -10.81 -25.67 1.21
N VAL A 84 -11.42 -24.57 1.63
CA VAL A 84 -11.70 -24.32 3.05
C VAL A 84 -12.70 -25.35 3.57
N ILE A 85 -13.79 -25.60 2.85
CA ILE A 85 -14.83 -26.55 3.24
C ILE A 85 -14.27 -27.99 3.31
N SER A 86 -13.46 -28.40 2.32
CA SER A 86 -12.84 -29.73 2.30
C SER A 86 -11.76 -29.91 3.37
N GLY A 87 -11.32 -28.84 4.01
CA GLY A 87 -10.28 -28.87 5.02
C GLY A 87 -8.86 -29.03 4.47
N ASP A 88 -8.68 -28.98 3.14
CA ASP A 88 -7.38 -29.01 2.45
C ASP A 88 -6.68 -27.65 2.50
N VAL A 89 -6.43 -27.21 3.73
CA VAL A 89 -5.83 -25.91 4.03
C VAL A 89 -4.77 -26.06 5.10
N PRO A 90 -3.55 -25.54 4.90
CA PRO A 90 -2.49 -25.61 5.89
C PRO A 90 -2.84 -24.80 7.14
N VAL A 91 -2.37 -25.27 8.30
CA VAL A 91 -2.45 -24.52 9.55
C VAL A 91 -1.30 -23.51 9.56
N TYR A 92 -1.63 -22.26 9.80
CA TYR A 92 -0.65 -21.17 9.92
C TYR A 92 -0.07 -21.14 11.33
N HIS A 93 1.26 -21.04 11.46
CA HIS A 93 1.96 -20.86 12.73
C HIS A 93 2.90 -19.65 12.66
N ALA A 94 2.64 -18.66 13.49
CA ALA A 94 3.42 -17.41 13.54
C ALA A 94 4.89 -17.63 14.02
N ALA A 95 5.13 -18.65 14.85
CA ALA A 95 6.46 -18.95 15.39
C ALA A 95 7.46 -19.52 14.36
N ASN A 96 6.98 -20.03 13.23
CA ASN A 96 7.81 -20.45 12.12
C ASN A 96 7.78 -19.36 11.04
N GLY A 97 8.58 -18.30 11.19
CA GLY A 97 8.77 -17.25 10.20
C GLY A 97 9.37 -17.73 8.87
N ALA A 98 9.01 -18.93 8.44
CA ALA A 98 9.39 -19.57 7.21
C ALA A 98 8.14 -20.14 6.53
N GLU A 99 7.90 -19.67 5.32
CA GLU A 99 7.20 -20.36 4.25
C GLU A 99 5.76 -20.81 4.58
N VAL A 100 4.81 -19.87 4.49
CA VAL A 100 3.51 -20.26 3.97
C VAL A 100 3.78 -20.86 2.60
N GLN A 101 3.77 -22.20 2.51
CA GLN A 101 3.78 -22.89 1.23
C GLN A 101 2.63 -22.32 0.41
N GLU A 102 2.96 -21.47 -0.54
CA GLU A 102 2.08 -21.18 -1.66
C GLU A 102 1.56 -22.52 -2.13
N SER A 103 0.28 -22.73 -1.96
CA SER A 103 -0.38 -23.94 -2.47
C SER A 103 0.06 -24.10 -3.92
N LYS A 104 0.72 -25.24 -4.21
CA LYS A 104 1.13 -25.66 -5.55
C LYS A 104 -0.08 -25.84 -6.46
N GLY A 105 -0.68 -24.73 -6.83
CA GLY A 105 -1.64 -24.60 -7.89
C GLY A 105 -1.07 -23.63 -8.91
N GLY A 106 -0.22 -24.09 -9.80
CA GLY A 106 0.41 -23.30 -10.85
C GLY A 106 1.67 -22.58 -10.34
N ARG A 107 2.85 -23.16 -10.56
CA ARG A 107 4.12 -22.46 -10.63
C ARG A 107 4.04 -21.39 -11.70
N SER A 108 3.47 -20.24 -11.35
CA SER A 108 3.94 -18.98 -11.86
C SER A 108 5.05 -18.59 -10.89
N SER A 109 6.27 -18.96 -11.20
CA SER A 109 7.48 -18.23 -10.80
C SER A 109 7.09 -16.76 -10.95
N GLY A 110 6.96 -16.03 -9.81
CA GLY A 110 6.58 -14.62 -9.86
C GLY A 110 7.57 -13.93 -10.78
N SER A 111 7.16 -13.67 -12.01
CA SER A 111 7.99 -12.99 -13.00
C SER A 111 8.56 -11.76 -12.30
N VAL A 112 9.84 -11.45 -12.51
CA VAL A 112 10.48 -10.21 -12.03
C VAL A 112 9.56 -9.02 -12.25
N GLY A 113 8.78 -9.05 -13.34
CA GLY A 113 7.74 -8.06 -13.63
C GLY A 113 6.61 -8.00 -12.59
N HIS A 114 6.20 -9.12 -12.02
CA HIS A 114 5.16 -9.12 -10.97
C HIS A 114 5.67 -8.53 -9.64
N GLN A 115 6.90 -8.82 -9.26
CA GLN A 115 7.54 -8.22 -8.08
C GLN A 115 7.67 -6.70 -8.25
N ILE A 116 8.15 -6.24 -9.40
CA ILE A 116 8.24 -4.82 -9.73
C ILE A 116 6.86 -4.16 -9.67
N TYR A 117 5.83 -4.81 -10.21
CA TYR A 117 4.45 -4.31 -10.16
C TYR A 117 3.94 -4.16 -8.72
N THR A 118 4.15 -5.15 -7.86
CA THR A 118 3.72 -5.12 -6.46
C THR A 118 4.42 -4.01 -5.67
N GLN A 119 5.73 -3.86 -5.86
CA GLN A 119 6.53 -2.80 -5.25
C GLN A 119 6.08 -1.41 -5.70
N LEU A 120 5.80 -1.26 -7.00
CA LEU A 120 5.26 -0.03 -7.57
C LEU A 120 3.89 0.31 -6.99
N MET A 121 2.99 -0.67 -6.93
CA MET A 121 1.63 -0.49 -6.40
C MET A 121 1.63 -0.11 -4.92
N ASN A 122 2.59 -0.61 -4.12
CA ASN A 122 2.77 -0.17 -2.74
C ASN A 122 3.07 1.33 -2.68
N GLY A 123 4.03 1.82 -3.45
CA GLY A 123 4.36 3.24 -3.53
C GLY A 123 3.18 4.10 -3.98
N VAL A 124 2.49 3.69 -5.06
CA VAL A 124 1.31 4.40 -5.60
C VAL A 124 0.18 4.47 -4.57
N SER A 125 -0.09 3.39 -3.84
CA SER A 125 -1.15 3.34 -2.83
C SER A 125 -0.93 4.35 -1.71
N HIS A 126 0.31 4.51 -1.25
CA HIS A 126 0.66 5.45 -0.20
C HIS A 126 0.71 6.92 -0.69
N MET A 127 0.97 7.12 -1.98
CA MET A 127 0.95 8.44 -2.61
C MET A 127 -0.47 8.99 -2.78
N LEU A 128 -1.48 8.13 -3.03
CA LEU A 128 -2.85 8.54 -3.36
C LEU A 128 -3.49 9.52 -2.36
N PRO A 129 -3.39 9.36 -1.03
CA PRO A 129 -3.96 10.31 -0.07
C PRO A 129 -3.42 11.74 -0.23
N PHE A 130 -2.13 11.89 -0.57
CA PHE A 130 -1.51 13.19 -0.79
C PHE A 130 -2.01 13.86 -2.07
N VAL A 131 -2.17 13.08 -3.15
CA VAL A 131 -2.73 13.56 -4.42
C VAL A 131 -4.19 13.98 -4.25
N VAL A 132 -5.00 13.12 -3.64
CA VAL A 132 -6.44 13.39 -3.45
C VAL A 132 -6.65 14.55 -2.48
N GLY A 133 -6.00 14.51 -1.30
CA GLY A 133 -6.14 15.56 -0.29
C GLY A 133 -5.61 16.90 -0.78
N GLY A 134 -4.42 16.93 -1.39
CA GLY A 134 -3.84 18.12 -1.99
C GLY A 134 -4.69 18.69 -3.11
N GLY A 135 -5.20 17.81 -3.99
CA GLY A 135 -6.09 18.20 -5.09
C GLY A 135 -7.40 18.81 -4.62
N ILE A 136 -8.03 18.23 -3.58
CA ILE A 136 -9.26 18.79 -2.97
C ILE A 136 -8.99 20.18 -2.38
N LEU A 137 -7.89 20.37 -1.66
CA LEU A 137 -7.55 21.68 -1.08
C LEU A 137 -7.32 22.74 -2.15
N ILE A 138 -6.64 22.39 -3.24
CA ILE A 138 -6.43 23.29 -4.38
C ILE A 138 -7.76 23.61 -5.06
N ALA A 139 -8.64 22.61 -5.26
CA ALA A 139 -9.96 22.83 -5.85
C ALA A 139 -10.83 23.74 -4.99
N LEU A 140 -10.80 23.58 -3.65
CA LEU A 140 -11.50 24.46 -2.72
C LEU A 140 -10.95 25.90 -2.77
N ALA A 141 -9.64 26.09 -2.93
CA ALA A 141 -9.05 27.41 -3.11
C ALA A 141 -9.61 28.11 -4.35
N PHE A 142 -9.70 27.42 -5.48
CA PHE A 142 -10.31 27.95 -6.69
C PHE A 142 -11.81 28.22 -6.53
N LEU A 143 -12.53 27.35 -5.82
CA LEU A 143 -13.95 27.53 -5.54
C LEU A 143 -14.20 28.81 -4.71
N ILE A 144 -13.42 29.02 -3.65
CA ILE A 144 -13.55 30.20 -2.77
C ILE A 144 -13.30 31.49 -3.56
N ASP A 145 -12.21 31.54 -4.33
CA ASP A 145 -11.94 32.71 -5.15
C ASP A 145 -13.03 32.92 -6.22
N GLY A 146 -13.57 31.84 -6.80
CA GLY A 146 -14.66 31.94 -7.77
C GLY A 146 -15.99 32.44 -7.20
N LEU A 147 -16.22 32.24 -5.91
CA LEU A 147 -17.42 32.75 -5.21
C LEU A 147 -17.23 34.19 -4.67
N CYS A 148 -16.01 34.55 -4.31
CA CYS A 148 -15.69 35.83 -3.68
C CYS A 148 -15.28 36.92 -4.66
N VAL A 149 -14.81 36.55 -5.86
CA VAL A 149 -14.20 37.49 -6.80
C VAL A 149 -14.90 37.39 -8.17
N ASP A 150 -15.36 38.53 -8.71
CA ASP A 150 -15.90 38.58 -10.06
C ASP A 150 -14.76 38.49 -11.09
N MET A 151 -14.69 37.35 -11.76
CA MET A 151 -13.67 37.06 -12.77
C MET A 151 -13.69 38.05 -13.95
N ASN A 152 -14.84 38.67 -14.24
CA ASN A 152 -14.98 39.59 -15.36
C ASN A 152 -14.42 41.00 -15.01
N ALA A 153 -14.44 41.33 -13.73
CA ALA A 153 -13.93 42.60 -13.21
C ALA A 153 -12.39 42.59 -13.01
N LEU A 154 -11.75 41.41 -13.03
CA LEU A 154 -10.30 41.27 -12.83
C LEU A 154 -9.50 41.63 -14.06
N ALA A 155 -8.41 42.41 -13.84
CA ALA A 155 -7.40 42.66 -14.86
C ALA A 155 -6.73 41.32 -15.32
N LYS A 156 -6.25 41.27 -16.57
CA LYS A 156 -5.63 40.04 -17.10
C LYS A 156 -4.45 39.52 -16.27
N ALA A 157 -3.70 40.42 -15.61
CA ALA A 157 -2.58 40.08 -14.72
C ALA A 157 -3.07 39.36 -13.44
N ASP A 158 -4.21 39.77 -12.88
CA ASP A 158 -4.74 39.21 -11.65
C ASP A 158 -5.43 37.87 -11.85
N ARG A 159 -5.90 37.59 -13.09
CA ARG A 159 -6.46 36.26 -13.45
C ARG A 159 -5.41 35.15 -13.36
N ALA A 160 -4.12 35.47 -13.54
CA ALA A 160 -3.04 34.50 -13.36
C ALA A 160 -2.86 34.09 -11.89
N ASN A 161 -3.30 34.93 -10.94
CA ASN A 161 -3.23 34.68 -9.50
C ASN A 161 -4.50 34.01 -8.94
N PHE A 162 -5.43 33.58 -9.79
CA PHE A 162 -6.66 32.93 -9.37
C PHE A 162 -6.38 31.67 -8.51
N GLY A 163 -7.11 31.54 -7.42
CA GLY A 163 -6.85 30.56 -6.37
C GLY A 163 -5.91 31.06 -5.26
N THR A 164 -5.43 32.33 -5.36
CA THR A 164 -4.60 32.98 -4.31
C THR A 164 -5.01 34.43 -4.03
N ILE A 165 -6.14 34.87 -4.56
CA ILE A 165 -6.60 36.27 -4.43
C ILE A 165 -7.11 36.53 -3.02
N THR A 166 -7.93 35.63 -2.49
CA THR A 166 -8.38 35.72 -1.09
C THR A 166 -7.35 35.06 -0.16
N PRO A 167 -7.14 35.59 1.06
CA PRO A 167 -6.16 35.06 2.02
C PRO A 167 -6.42 33.57 2.35
N VAL A 168 -7.69 33.18 2.44
CA VAL A 168 -8.09 31.80 2.73
C VAL A 168 -7.76 30.86 1.54
N ALA A 169 -8.07 31.28 0.32
CA ALA A 169 -7.73 30.51 -0.88
C ALA A 169 -6.21 30.36 -1.02
N ALA A 170 -5.45 31.43 -0.77
CA ALA A 170 -3.99 31.39 -0.81
C ALA A 170 -3.40 30.36 0.17
N GLN A 171 -3.92 30.30 1.40
CA GLN A 171 -3.49 29.31 2.40
C GLN A 171 -3.86 27.89 1.97
N LEU A 172 -5.09 27.64 1.51
CA LEU A 172 -5.54 26.33 1.05
C LEU A 172 -4.70 25.84 -0.14
N LYS A 173 -4.43 26.73 -1.11
CA LYS A 173 -3.60 26.40 -2.26
C LYS A 173 -2.15 26.10 -1.86
N THR A 174 -1.61 26.82 -0.87
CA THR A 174 -0.27 26.56 -0.35
C THR A 174 -0.19 25.20 0.34
N ILE A 175 -1.14 24.89 1.24
CA ILE A 175 -1.18 23.59 1.93
C ILE A 175 -1.39 22.45 0.91
N GLY A 176 -2.34 22.62 -0.02
CA GLY A 176 -2.58 21.65 -1.08
C GLY A 176 -1.37 21.43 -1.99
N GLY A 177 -0.65 22.51 -2.31
CA GLY A 177 0.60 22.47 -3.09
C GLY A 177 1.72 21.73 -2.37
N LEU A 178 1.87 21.93 -1.06
CA LEU A 178 2.83 21.19 -0.22
C LEU A 178 2.49 19.70 -0.17
N ALA A 179 1.21 19.36 0.03
CA ALA A 179 0.76 17.97 -0.01
C ALA A 179 1.04 17.31 -1.38
N PHE A 180 0.77 18.02 -2.46
CA PHE A 180 1.09 17.58 -3.81
C PHE A 180 2.60 17.41 -4.04
N GLY A 181 3.41 18.30 -3.46
CA GLY A 181 4.88 18.24 -3.51
C GLY A 181 5.46 16.99 -2.83
N LEU A 182 4.76 16.45 -1.81
CA LEU A 182 5.16 15.21 -1.14
C LEU A 182 4.86 13.94 -1.95
N MET A 183 4.10 14.03 -3.03
CA MET A 183 3.72 12.90 -3.87
C MET A 183 4.92 12.07 -4.33
N LEU A 184 5.94 12.70 -4.87
CA LEU A 184 7.14 12.02 -5.40
C LEU A 184 8.03 11.45 -4.29
N PRO A 185 8.32 12.18 -3.20
CA PRO A 185 9.02 11.63 -2.04
C PRO A 185 8.34 10.40 -1.44
N VAL A 186 7.01 10.46 -1.26
CA VAL A 186 6.21 9.35 -0.72
C VAL A 186 6.27 8.14 -1.66
N LEU A 187 6.08 8.35 -2.97
CA LEU A 187 6.18 7.28 -3.97
C LEU A 187 7.53 6.56 -3.87
N ALA A 188 8.63 7.31 -3.94
CA ALA A 188 9.98 6.74 -3.91
C ALA A 188 10.29 6.08 -2.56
N GLY A 189 9.86 6.67 -1.45
CA GLY A 189 10.05 6.12 -0.12
C GLY A 189 9.40 4.76 0.05
N TYR A 190 8.12 4.64 -0.31
CA TYR A 190 7.38 3.37 -0.13
C TYR A 190 7.72 2.29 -1.16
N ILE A 191 8.22 2.65 -2.36
CA ILE A 191 8.85 1.68 -3.26
C ILE A 191 10.14 1.15 -2.60
N GLY A 192 10.97 2.02 -2.05
CA GLY A 192 12.18 1.64 -1.34
C GLY A 192 11.89 0.72 -0.15
N GLU A 193 10.89 1.06 0.67
CA GLU A 193 10.46 0.24 1.81
C GLU A 193 9.98 -1.15 1.39
N ALA A 194 9.21 -1.24 0.31
CA ALA A 194 8.75 -2.53 -0.21
C ALA A 194 9.88 -3.47 -0.65
N ILE A 195 11.09 -2.95 -0.88
CA ILE A 195 12.26 -3.71 -1.33
C ILE A 195 13.25 -3.94 -0.18
N GLY A 196 13.57 -2.87 0.57
CA GLY A 196 14.67 -2.84 1.54
C GLY A 196 14.22 -2.59 2.99
N ASP A 197 12.91 -2.71 3.29
CA ASP A 197 12.27 -2.43 4.58
C ASP A 197 12.46 -0.97 5.05
N ARG A 198 12.15 -0.72 6.35
CA ARG A 198 12.16 0.62 6.96
C ARG A 198 13.42 1.47 6.70
N PRO A 199 14.65 0.94 6.69
CA PRO A 199 15.82 1.75 6.39
C PRO A 199 15.81 2.36 4.99
N ALA A 200 15.25 1.65 4.01
CA ALA A 200 15.15 2.11 2.64
C ALA A 200 14.11 3.23 2.45
N LEU A 201 13.13 3.32 3.35
CA LEU A 201 12.11 4.38 3.33
C LEU A 201 12.76 5.77 3.35
N ALA A 202 13.66 6.03 4.30
CA ALA A 202 14.32 7.33 4.45
C ALA A 202 15.17 7.69 3.22
N VAL A 203 15.93 6.72 2.70
CA VAL A 203 16.77 6.92 1.50
C VAL A 203 15.89 7.19 0.28
N GLY A 204 14.77 6.45 0.14
CA GLY A 204 13.79 6.64 -0.92
C GLY A 204 13.13 8.02 -0.88
N PHE A 205 12.75 8.50 0.31
CA PHE A 205 12.21 9.86 0.49
C PHE A 205 13.19 10.92 0.01
N VAL A 206 14.45 10.85 0.42
CA VAL A 206 15.49 11.78 -0.03
C VAL A 206 15.65 11.72 -1.55
N GLY A 207 15.71 10.51 -2.13
CA GLY A 207 15.79 10.31 -3.57
C GLY A 207 14.60 10.93 -4.32
N GLY A 208 13.38 10.80 -3.76
CA GLY A 208 12.17 11.41 -4.29
C GLY A 208 12.18 12.93 -4.25
N VAL A 209 12.71 13.54 -3.17
CA VAL A 209 12.91 15.00 -3.08
C VAL A 209 13.91 15.49 -4.13
N ILE A 210 15.02 14.75 -4.32
CA ILE A 210 16.01 15.08 -5.36
C ILE A 210 15.37 15.00 -6.74
N ALA A 211 14.56 13.98 -7.01
CA ALA A 211 13.86 13.82 -8.28
C ALA A 211 12.86 14.96 -8.53
N ALA A 212 12.12 15.39 -7.49
CA ALA A 212 11.18 16.51 -7.57
C ALA A 212 11.89 17.83 -7.91
N ASN A 213 13.00 18.11 -7.23
CA ASN A 213 13.76 19.36 -7.43
C ASN A 213 14.61 19.34 -8.71
N GLY A 214 15.11 18.16 -9.11
CA GLY A 214 15.98 17.97 -10.27
C GLY A 214 15.27 17.90 -11.61
N LYS A 215 13.94 18.20 -11.67
CA LYS A 215 13.11 18.16 -12.88
C LYS A 215 13.01 16.76 -13.57
N SER A 216 13.50 15.71 -12.94
CA SER A 216 13.34 14.33 -13.42
C SER A 216 11.95 13.78 -13.15
N GLY A 217 11.19 14.43 -12.28
CA GLY A 217 9.78 14.20 -12.04
C GLY A 217 9.45 12.77 -11.60
N PHE A 218 8.32 12.27 -12.07
CA PHE A 218 7.78 10.98 -11.68
C PHE A 218 8.73 9.81 -12.02
N LEU A 219 9.33 9.80 -13.20
CA LEU A 219 10.27 8.75 -13.60
C LEU A 219 11.52 8.74 -12.75
N GLY A 220 12.04 9.92 -12.39
CA GLY A 220 13.16 10.04 -11.47
C GLY A 220 12.84 9.50 -10.08
N ALA A 221 11.64 9.76 -9.57
CA ALA A 221 11.18 9.25 -8.29
C ALA A 221 11.03 7.72 -8.30
N LEU A 222 10.54 7.14 -9.39
CA LEU A 222 10.49 5.68 -9.57
C LEU A 222 11.88 5.05 -9.48
N VAL A 223 12.81 5.56 -10.29
CA VAL A 223 14.20 5.07 -10.30
C VAL A 223 14.83 5.22 -8.91
N ALA A 224 14.64 6.37 -8.25
CA ALA A 224 15.16 6.62 -6.92
C ALA A 224 14.61 5.63 -5.88
N GLY A 225 13.32 5.28 -5.95
CA GLY A 225 12.68 4.29 -5.09
C GLY A 225 13.31 2.90 -5.25
N PHE A 226 13.44 2.42 -6.48
CA PHE A 226 14.06 1.12 -6.75
C PHE A 226 15.54 1.11 -6.33
N VAL A 227 16.31 2.13 -6.70
CA VAL A 227 17.72 2.25 -6.34
C VAL A 227 17.91 2.26 -4.83
N SER A 228 17.09 3.00 -4.08
CA SER A 228 17.17 3.06 -2.62
C SER A 228 16.93 1.70 -1.97
N GLY A 229 15.93 0.95 -2.44
CA GLY A 229 15.63 -0.38 -1.94
C GLY A 229 16.76 -1.38 -2.17
N TYR A 230 17.24 -1.49 -3.42
CA TYR A 230 18.35 -2.40 -3.75
C TYR A 230 19.67 -1.98 -3.13
N LEU A 231 19.92 -0.67 -2.97
CA LEU A 231 21.12 -0.16 -2.30
C LEU A 231 21.16 -0.61 -0.82
N ILE A 232 20.04 -0.52 -0.13
CA ILE A 232 19.95 -0.97 1.27
C ILE A 232 20.14 -2.49 1.38
N LEU A 233 19.60 -3.28 0.46
CA LEU A 233 19.83 -4.73 0.42
C LEU A 233 21.32 -5.05 0.20
N LEU A 234 21.99 -4.29 -0.67
CA LEU A 234 23.43 -4.45 -0.90
C LEU A 234 24.23 -4.07 0.36
N LEU A 235 23.89 -2.95 0.99
CA LEU A 235 24.55 -2.50 2.23
C LEU A 235 24.37 -3.53 3.36
N ARG A 236 23.20 -4.12 3.53
CA ARG A 236 22.97 -5.21 4.50
C ARG A 236 23.94 -6.36 4.28
N LYS A 237 24.06 -6.86 3.04
CA LYS A 237 25.02 -7.94 2.71
C LYS A 237 26.49 -7.57 2.97
N LEU A 238 26.85 -6.30 2.85
CA LEU A 238 28.18 -5.82 3.18
C LEU A 238 28.38 -5.72 4.70
N CYS A 239 27.35 -5.27 5.42
CA CYS A 239 27.36 -5.15 6.90
C CYS A 239 27.35 -6.51 7.60
N ASP A 240 26.76 -7.56 7.02
CA ASP A 240 26.80 -8.93 7.57
C ASP A 240 28.25 -9.48 7.74
N LYS A 241 29.22 -8.85 7.08
CA LYS A 241 30.67 -9.18 7.19
C LYS A 241 31.41 -8.32 8.21
N LEU A 242 30.73 -7.33 8.82
CA LEU A 242 31.33 -6.45 9.82
C LEU A 242 31.12 -7.02 11.23
N PRO A 243 32.09 -6.83 12.18
CA PRO A 243 31.93 -7.29 13.55
C PRO A 243 30.74 -6.63 14.26
N ASP A 244 30.06 -7.41 15.09
CA ASP A 244 28.79 -7.09 15.76
C ASP A 244 28.76 -5.76 16.52
N CYS A 245 29.89 -5.20 16.88
CA CYS A 245 29.95 -3.92 17.61
C CYS A 245 29.50 -2.70 16.80
N LEU A 246 29.40 -2.80 15.47
CA LEU A 246 28.88 -1.74 14.59
C LEU A 246 27.41 -1.95 14.20
N LEU A 247 26.86 -3.13 14.49
CA LEU A 247 25.46 -3.48 14.18
C LEU A 247 24.45 -2.97 15.22
N TYR A 248 24.90 -2.43 16.36
CA TYR A 248 24.05 -2.10 17.52
C TYR A 248 23.14 -0.88 17.35
N THR A 249 23.03 -0.30 16.16
CA THR A 249 22.15 0.84 15.87
C THR A 249 20.85 0.48 15.15
N SER A 250 20.61 -0.82 14.90
CA SER A 250 19.34 -1.27 14.30
C SER A 250 18.64 -2.22 15.26
N PRO A 251 17.47 -1.84 15.86
CA PRO A 251 16.68 -2.76 16.63
C PRO A 251 16.25 -3.92 15.73
N SER A 252 16.74 -5.12 16.06
CA SER A 252 16.32 -6.34 15.40
C SER A 252 14.83 -6.60 15.70
N PRO A 253 14.01 -6.95 14.70
CA PRO A 253 12.62 -7.35 14.94
C PRO A 253 12.47 -8.70 15.64
N ARG A 254 13.56 -9.27 16.21
CA ARG A 254 13.55 -10.59 16.86
C ARG A 254 13.36 -10.56 18.38
N ASP A 255 13.27 -9.38 18.99
CA ASP A 255 13.16 -9.24 20.45
C ASP A 255 11.87 -8.57 20.94
N SER A 256 10.74 -8.84 20.25
CA SER A 256 9.41 -8.45 20.77
C SER A 256 8.37 -9.51 20.45
#